data_de75e8887dcfd43de846c738d3684515
#
_entry.id   de75e8887dcfd43de846c738d3684515
#
_cell.length_a   1.000
_cell.length_b   1.000
_cell.length_c   1.000
_cell.angle_alpha   90.00
_cell.angle_beta   90.00
_cell.angle_gamma   90.00
#
_symmetry.space_group_name_H-M   'P 1'
#
loop_
_entity.id
_entity.type
_entity.pdbx_description
1 polymer ?
#
loop_
_entity_poly.entity_id
_entity_poly.type
_entity_poly.pdbx_seq_one_letter_code
_entity_poly.pdbx_strand_id
1 'polypeptide(L)'
;MRLSNLLSKSPDHEFKTVDAFLSGKKGVIGQNVNLDIGTVALNYYCRKCGDLRTFYSKGKLSCVFVNKNLISIDSVLSCTCGSTVEVWFLVDCQNDITSLCPNVRILKRSEKLSGSVTHIGTNYGEYEEYLEKAERAYQEELGAGSIIYLRKIYESITIKTAKSLNINTNKLNGKSRPFKEILEEVDCKVHIIPNEFSENGYQLFGELSEAIHRDTEETVGLLKFEPLHRLIIGILENIRNRQELNDAKRILGWNKD
;
A
#
# COMPACT_ATOMS: atom_id res chain seq x y z
N MET A 1 -0.32 22.97 19.33
CA MET A 1 -1.17 23.01 18.08
C MET A 1 -2.48 22.28 18.34
N ARG A 2 -3.51 22.45 17.50
CA ARG A 2 -4.75 21.67 17.63
C ARG A 2 -4.55 20.22 17.15
N LEU A 3 -5.23 19.28 17.79
CA LEU A 3 -5.19 17.85 17.40
C LEU A 3 -5.54 17.64 15.93
N SER A 4 -6.57 18.34 15.39
CA SER A 4 -6.96 18.26 13.99
C SER A 4 -5.83 18.62 13.01
N ASN A 5 -5.00 19.61 13.36
CA ASN A 5 -3.85 20.00 12.54
C ASN A 5 -2.75 18.93 12.52
N LEU A 6 -2.60 18.21 13.62
CA LEU A 6 -1.66 17.09 13.69
C LEU A 6 -2.18 15.90 12.89
N LEU A 7 -3.44 15.50 13.09
CA LEU A 7 -4.04 14.36 12.41
C LEU A 7 -4.13 14.52 10.88
N SER A 8 -4.12 15.76 10.38
CA SER A 8 -4.10 16.05 8.94
C SER A 8 -2.73 15.88 8.28
N LYS A 9 -1.67 15.65 9.06
CA LYS A 9 -0.32 15.38 8.56
C LYS A 9 -0.11 13.88 8.39
N SER A 10 0.82 13.50 7.52
CA SER A 10 1.26 12.11 7.41
C SER A 10 1.84 11.63 8.75
N PRO A 11 1.66 10.34 9.10
CA PRO A 11 2.29 9.75 10.27
C PRO A 11 3.81 9.97 10.23
N ASP A 12 4.35 10.47 11.31
CA ASP A 12 5.79 10.60 11.52
C ASP A 12 6.20 9.98 12.87
N HIS A 13 7.50 9.81 13.10
CA HIS A 13 8.01 9.23 14.33
C HIS A 13 8.13 10.24 15.48
N GLU A 14 7.74 11.51 15.27
CA GLU A 14 7.90 12.58 16.22
C GLU A 14 6.65 12.81 17.06
N PHE A 15 6.86 13.08 18.35
CA PHE A 15 5.82 13.60 19.21
C PHE A 15 5.68 15.11 19.03
N LYS A 16 4.45 15.59 18.91
CA LYS A 16 4.14 17.03 18.78
C LYS A 16 3.16 17.46 19.86
N THR A 17 3.44 18.59 20.48
CA THR A 17 2.61 19.14 21.56
C THR A 17 1.25 19.59 21.02
N VAL A 18 0.19 19.10 21.66
CA VAL A 18 -1.21 19.39 21.33
C VAL A 18 -1.90 20.04 22.51
N ASP A 19 -2.76 21.03 22.23
CA ASP A 19 -3.46 21.76 23.27
C ASP A 19 -4.59 20.89 23.89
N ALA A 20 -4.55 20.73 25.17
CA ALA A 20 -5.56 20.42 26.21
C ALA A 20 -6.71 19.44 25.93
N PHE A 21 -6.62 18.52 24.97
CA PHE A 21 -7.78 17.69 24.62
C PHE A 21 -8.11 16.55 25.62
N LEU A 22 -7.15 16.17 26.49
CA LEU A 22 -7.36 15.18 27.57
C LEU A 22 -7.49 15.79 28.96
N SER A 23 -7.54 17.10 29.08
CA SER A 23 -7.61 17.79 30.35
C SER A 23 -8.80 17.31 31.22
N GLY A 24 -8.53 16.96 32.46
CA GLY A 24 -9.54 16.48 33.42
C GLY A 24 -10.06 15.07 33.18
N LYS A 25 -9.53 14.33 32.22
CA LYS A 25 -9.93 12.94 31.95
C LYS A 25 -9.15 11.98 32.84
N LYS A 26 -9.85 10.92 33.31
CA LYS A 26 -9.27 9.90 34.20
C LYS A 26 -9.46 8.53 33.58
N GLY A 27 -8.53 7.63 33.84
CA GLY A 27 -8.60 6.23 33.42
C GLY A 27 -7.75 5.34 34.31
N VAL A 28 -7.91 4.04 34.16
CA VAL A 28 -7.17 3.02 34.90
C VAL A 28 -6.20 2.33 33.95
N ILE A 29 -4.97 2.14 34.39
CA ILE A 29 -3.91 1.51 33.60
C ILE A 29 -4.34 0.11 33.17
N GLY A 30 -4.13 -0.24 31.92
CA GLY A 30 -4.47 -1.52 31.31
C GLY A 30 -5.96 -1.66 30.95
N GLN A 31 -6.79 -0.67 31.21
CA GLN A 31 -8.22 -0.70 30.86
C GLN A 31 -8.53 0.14 29.63
N ASN A 32 -9.50 -0.35 28.85
CA ASN A 32 -10.10 0.40 27.75
C ASN A 32 -11.22 1.30 28.33
N VAL A 33 -11.15 2.58 28.04
CA VAL A 33 -12.10 3.59 28.49
C VAL A 33 -12.57 4.42 27.31
N ASN A 34 -13.88 4.62 27.21
CA ASN A 34 -14.46 5.53 26.22
C ASN A 34 -14.48 6.96 26.77
N LEU A 35 -13.61 7.82 26.24
CA LEU A 35 -13.50 9.21 26.66
C LEU A 35 -14.30 10.12 25.74
N ASP A 36 -15.10 10.98 26.35
CA ASP A 36 -15.74 12.11 25.67
C ASP A 36 -14.77 13.30 25.67
N ILE A 37 -14.14 13.52 24.54
CA ILE A 37 -13.18 14.63 24.33
C ILE A 37 -13.68 15.64 23.29
N GLY A 38 -14.97 15.58 22.98
CA GLY A 38 -15.58 16.36 21.91
C GLY A 38 -15.35 15.71 20.54
N THR A 39 -15.61 16.48 19.50
CA THR A 39 -15.45 16.01 18.12
C THR A 39 -13.99 16.10 17.70
N VAL A 40 -13.41 14.96 17.38
CA VAL A 40 -12.10 14.89 16.71
C VAL A 40 -12.36 14.99 15.21
N ALA A 41 -11.61 15.85 14.55
CA ALA A 41 -11.74 16.08 13.12
C ALA A 41 -10.37 16.11 12.44
N LEU A 42 -10.32 15.67 11.18
CA LEU A 42 -9.17 15.86 10.32
C LEU A 42 -9.62 16.22 8.90
N ASN A 43 -8.85 17.06 8.23
CA ASN A 43 -9.04 17.34 6.81
C ASN A 43 -8.20 16.35 6.02
N TYR A 44 -8.87 15.62 5.13
CA TYR A 44 -8.28 14.56 4.35
C TYR A 44 -8.92 14.47 2.96
N TYR A 45 -8.16 14.06 1.96
CA TYR A 45 -8.68 13.88 0.62
C TYR A 45 -9.62 12.67 0.58
N CYS A 46 -10.90 12.91 0.36
CA CYS A 46 -11.89 11.85 0.24
C CYS A 46 -11.97 11.36 -1.20
N ARG A 47 -11.49 10.16 -1.48
CA ARG A 47 -11.50 9.57 -2.83
C ARG A 47 -12.92 9.44 -3.40
N LYS A 48 -13.92 9.14 -2.56
CA LYS A 48 -15.31 9.02 -2.99
C LYS A 48 -15.93 10.36 -3.38
N CYS A 49 -15.55 11.45 -2.69
CA CYS A 49 -16.02 12.80 -3.00
C CYS A 49 -15.16 13.48 -4.07
N GLY A 50 -13.93 13.00 -4.33
CA GLY A 50 -12.96 13.63 -5.22
C GLY A 50 -12.43 14.97 -4.72
N ASP A 51 -12.46 15.24 -3.40
CA ASP A 51 -12.15 16.55 -2.83
C ASP A 51 -11.65 16.45 -1.39
N LEU A 52 -10.98 17.51 -0.91
CA LEU A 52 -10.59 17.63 0.49
C LEU A 52 -11.85 17.80 1.37
N ARG A 53 -12.03 16.86 2.30
CA ARG A 53 -13.20 16.83 3.19
C ARG A 53 -12.78 16.73 4.65
N THR A 54 -13.66 17.20 5.54
CA THR A 54 -13.50 16.98 6.97
C THR A 54 -14.11 15.64 7.36
N PHE A 55 -13.27 14.78 7.96
CA PHE A 55 -13.66 13.53 8.59
C PHE A 55 -13.76 13.78 10.09
N TYR A 56 -14.77 13.26 10.76
CA TYR A 56 -14.97 13.46 12.20
C TYR A 56 -15.41 12.21 12.92
N SER A 57 -15.05 12.17 14.23
CA SER A 57 -15.44 11.07 15.12
C SER A 57 -16.95 11.12 15.40
N LYS A 58 -17.54 9.92 15.53
CA LYS A 58 -18.93 9.76 15.98
C LYS A 58 -18.92 9.31 17.43
N GLY A 59 -18.99 10.28 18.35
CA GLY A 59 -19.09 9.98 19.78
C GLY A 59 -17.74 9.90 20.52
N LYS A 60 -17.69 9.05 21.57
CA LYS A 60 -16.53 8.92 22.44
C LYS A 60 -15.41 8.15 21.78
N LEU A 61 -14.15 8.50 22.10
CA LEU A 61 -12.99 7.78 21.62
C LEU A 61 -12.62 6.62 22.53
N SER A 62 -12.24 5.49 21.93
CA SER A 62 -11.70 4.33 22.63
C SER A 62 -10.23 4.59 23.00
N CYS A 63 -9.93 4.59 24.30
CA CYS A 63 -8.64 4.92 24.85
C CYS A 63 -8.14 3.82 25.77
N VAL A 64 -6.89 3.37 25.59
CA VAL A 64 -6.22 2.44 26.50
C VAL A 64 -5.11 3.18 27.25
N PHE A 65 -5.19 3.19 28.59
CA PHE A 65 -4.15 3.74 29.43
C PHE A 65 -3.02 2.72 29.55
N VAL A 66 -1.96 2.90 28.75
CA VAL A 66 -0.84 1.96 28.67
C VAL A 66 -0.01 1.99 29.95
N ASN A 67 0.25 3.18 30.47
CA ASN A 67 0.94 3.43 31.73
C ASN A 67 0.53 4.81 32.29
N LYS A 68 1.22 5.28 33.33
CA LYS A 68 0.90 6.56 34.00
C LYS A 68 0.95 7.79 33.07
N ASN A 69 1.71 7.70 31.99
CA ASN A 69 1.97 8.84 31.12
C ASN A 69 1.53 8.61 29.67
N LEU A 70 1.27 7.35 29.29
CA LEU A 70 1.03 6.97 27.89
C LEU A 70 -0.38 6.43 27.69
N ILE A 71 -1.08 7.02 26.73
CA ILE A 71 -2.42 6.62 26.31
C ILE A 71 -2.39 6.27 24.83
N SER A 72 -2.94 5.13 24.47
CA SER A 72 -3.20 4.72 23.09
C SER A 72 -4.65 5.03 22.74
N ILE A 73 -4.87 5.70 21.64
CA ILE A 73 -6.21 6.08 21.16
C ILE A 73 -6.38 5.57 19.74
N ASP A 74 -7.47 4.82 19.54
CA ASP A 74 -7.93 4.36 18.25
C ASP A 74 -9.25 5.04 17.90
N SER A 75 -9.34 5.60 16.71
CA SER A 75 -10.48 6.40 16.29
C SER A 75 -10.81 6.20 14.82
N VAL A 76 -12.09 5.94 14.54
CA VAL A 76 -12.62 5.92 13.19
C VAL A 76 -13.32 7.25 12.92
N LEU A 77 -12.81 7.97 11.94
CA LEU A 77 -13.36 9.24 11.50
C LEU A 77 -14.15 9.03 10.20
N SER A 78 -15.26 9.71 10.05
CA SER A 78 -16.17 9.52 8.92
C SER A 78 -16.41 10.83 8.15
N CYS A 79 -16.35 10.73 6.82
CA CYS A 79 -16.85 11.77 5.92
C CYS A 79 -18.38 11.69 5.81
N THR A 80 -19.02 12.77 5.43
CA THR A 80 -20.48 12.83 5.16
C THR A 80 -20.94 11.84 4.09
N CYS A 81 -20.09 11.47 3.15
CA CYS A 81 -20.37 10.46 2.12
C CYS A 81 -20.33 9.01 2.61
N GLY A 82 -19.96 8.79 3.88
CA GLY A 82 -19.80 7.47 4.49
C GLY A 82 -18.41 6.87 4.37
N SER A 83 -17.45 7.49 3.68
CA SER A 83 -16.04 7.06 3.69
C SER A 83 -15.45 7.23 5.09
N THR A 84 -14.57 6.32 5.48
CA THR A 84 -13.95 6.29 6.82
C THR A 84 -12.44 6.34 6.72
N VAL A 85 -11.82 6.90 7.76
CA VAL A 85 -10.37 6.88 8.00
C VAL A 85 -10.15 6.44 9.44
N GLU A 86 -9.33 5.42 9.64
CA GLU A 86 -8.84 5.01 10.94
C GLU A 86 -7.61 5.84 11.30
N VAL A 87 -7.57 6.35 12.52
CA VAL A 87 -6.41 7.05 13.06
C VAL A 87 -6.04 6.46 14.41
N TRP A 88 -4.86 5.86 14.46
CA TRP A 88 -4.29 5.34 15.69
C TRP A 88 -3.13 6.23 16.13
N PHE A 89 -3.20 6.77 17.34
CA PHE A 89 -2.20 7.68 17.87
C PHE A 89 -1.91 7.46 19.34
N LEU A 90 -0.68 7.77 19.73
CA LEU A 90 -0.22 7.77 21.11
C LEU A 90 -0.24 9.19 21.69
N VAL A 91 -0.60 9.28 22.94
CA VAL A 91 -0.55 10.51 23.73
C VAL A 91 0.40 10.30 24.88
N ASP A 92 1.48 11.08 24.92
CA ASP A 92 2.43 11.14 26.03
C ASP A 92 2.13 12.39 26.88
N CYS A 93 1.64 12.15 28.05
CA CYS A 93 1.28 13.21 29.02
C CYS A 93 2.46 13.64 29.91
N GLN A 94 3.67 13.20 29.60
CA GLN A 94 4.92 13.46 30.35
C GLN A 94 4.84 13.02 31.81
N ASN A 95 4.27 13.85 32.70
CA ASN A 95 4.22 13.57 34.13
C ASN A 95 2.81 13.35 34.70
N ASP A 96 1.76 13.64 33.93
CA ASP A 96 0.38 13.50 34.36
C ASP A 96 -0.55 13.25 33.17
N ILE A 97 -1.44 12.26 33.30
CA ILE A 97 -2.51 11.92 32.35
C ILE A 97 -3.43 13.14 32.08
N THR A 98 -3.48 14.08 33.01
CA THR A 98 -4.28 15.30 32.90
C THR A 98 -3.52 16.50 32.34
N SER A 99 -2.37 16.28 31.72
CA SER A 99 -1.55 17.35 31.15
C SER A 99 -2.36 18.28 30.25
N LEU A 100 -2.16 19.59 30.43
CA LEU A 100 -2.79 20.61 29.60
C LEU A 100 -2.25 20.64 28.18
N CYS A 101 -1.03 20.16 27.98
CA CYS A 101 -0.34 20.16 26.68
C CYS A 101 0.36 18.82 26.43
N PRO A 102 -0.38 17.73 26.21
CA PRO A 102 0.20 16.42 25.94
C PRO A 102 0.95 16.41 24.60
N ASN A 103 1.93 15.54 24.49
CA ASN A 103 2.58 15.24 23.23
C ASN A 103 1.83 14.11 22.53
N VAL A 104 1.60 14.26 21.23
CA VAL A 104 0.86 13.28 20.41
C VAL A 104 1.72 12.84 19.25
N ARG A 105 1.72 11.54 18.97
CA ARG A 105 2.33 10.93 17.80
C ARG A 105 1.30 10.05 17.08
N ILE A 106 1.12 10.28 15.78
CA ILE A 106 0.30 9.40 14.95
C ILE A 106 1.09 8.14 14.67
N LEU A 107 0.53 6.97 14.99
CA LEU A 107 1.13 5.67 14.68
C LEU A 107 0.71 5.18 13.30
N LYS A 108 -0.58 5.36 12.99
CA LYS A 108 -1.17 4.90 11.75
C LYS A 108 -2.33 5.80 11.34
N ARG A 109 -2.45 5.99 10.03
CA ARG A 109 -3.65 6.54 9.39
C ARG A 109 -3.96 5.67 8.18
N SER A 110 -5.16 5.13 8.08
CA SER A 110 -5.56 4.24 7.01
C SER A 110 -6.98 4.53 6.55
N GLU A 111 -7.16 4.66 5.25
CA GLU A 111 -8.50 4.78 4.64
C GLU A 111 -9.25 3.45 4.59
N LYS A 112 -8.53 2.35 4.70
CA LYS A 112 -9.11 1.01 4.65
C LYS A 112 -8.89 0.35 6.01
N LEU A 113 -9.92 0.38 6.86
CA LEU A 113 -10.05 -0.54 7.97
C LEU A 113 -10.04 -1.96 7.40
N SER A 114 -8.90 -2.65 7.56
CA SER A 114 -8.75 -4.07 7.24
C SER A 114 -9.56 -4.55 6.03
N GLY A 115 -9.40 -3.92 4.89
CA GLY A 115 -9.65 -4.64 3.68
C GLY A 115 -8.55 -5.70 3.63
N SER A 116 -8.86 -6.97 3.98
CA SER A 116 -8.15 -8.02 3.29
C SER A 116 -8.15 -7.59 1.84
N VAL A 117 -6.97 -7.50 1.24
CA VAL A 117 -6.87 -7.38 -0.20
C VAL A 117 -7.50 -8.66 -0.74
N THR A 118 -8.82 -8.66 -0.82
CA THR A 118 -9.55 -9.73 -1.43
C THR A 118 -9.45 -9.48 -2.93
N HIS A 119 -8.40 -10.00 -3.53
CA HIS A 119 -8.49 -10.38 -4.93
C HIS A 119 -9.57 -11.45 -5.00
N ILE A 120 -10.84 -11.01 -5.09
CA ILE A 120 -12.00 -11.87 -5.10
C ILE A 120 -11.84 -12.79 -6.31
N GLY A 121 -11.45 -14.04 -6.07
CA GLY A 121 -11.49 -15.13 -7.03
C GLY A 121 -10.26 -15.31 -7.93
N THR A 122 -9.21 -14.52 -7.83
CA THR A 122 -7.99 -14.72 -8.65
C THR A 122 -6.81 -15.10 -7.76
N ASN A 123 -6.39 -16.34 -7.85
CA ASN A 123 -5.17 -16.82 -7.23
C ASN A 123 -3.99 -16.53 -8.17
N TYR A 124 -3.12 -15.58 -7.80
CA TYR A 124 -1.89 -15.27 -8.53
C TYR A 124 -0.69 -16.08 -8.04
N GLY A 125 -0.92 -17.11 -7.20
CA GLY A 125 0.10 -18.02 -6.71
C GLY A 125 1.19 -17.29 -5.91
N GLU A 126 2.44 -17.53 -6.28
CA GLU A 126 3.61 -16.96 -5.60
C GLU A 126 3.72 -15.43 -5.69
N TYR A 127 2.99 -14.78 -6.59
CA TYR A 127 2.99 -13.32 -6.76
C TYR A 127 2.00 -12.62 -5.82
N GLU A 128 1.09 -13.35 -5.20
CA GLU A 128 0.06 -12.80 -4.31
C GLU A 128 0.66 -12.04 -3.13
N GLU A 129 1.69 -12.60 -2.50
CA GLU A 129 2.40 -11.95 -1.40
C GLU A 129 3.04 -10.60 -1.81
N TYR A 130 3.58 -10.52 -3.04
CA TYR A 130 4.13 -9.25 -3.53
C TYR A 130 3.06 -8.24 -3.91
N LEU A 131 1.93 -8.68 -4.46
CA LEU A 131 0.77 -7.82 -4.71
C LEU A 131 0.21 -7.25 -3.41
N GLU A 132 0.01 -8.08 -2.39
CA GLU A 132 -0.41 -7.62 -1.07
C GLU A 132 0.57 -6.61 -0.46
N LYS A 133 1.88 -6.85 -0.60
CA LYS A 133 2.90 -5.91 -0.11
C LYS A 133 2.86 -4.59 -0.88
N ALA A 134 2.67 -4.64 -2.21
CA ALA A 134 2.53 -3.45 -3.04
C ALA A 134 1.33 -2.61 -2.63
N GLU A 135 0.16 -3.25 -2.47
CA GLU A 135 -1.06 -2.58 -2.06
C GLU A 135 -0.98 -2.06 -0.62
N ARG A 136 -0.37 -2.83 0.29
CA ARG A 136 -0.16 -2.38 1.67
C ARG A 136 0.76 -1.17 1.72
N ALA A 137 1.87 -1.16 0.97
CA ALA A 137 2.73 -0.01 0.86
C ALA A 137 2.00 1.21 0.30
N TYR A 138 1.16 1.02 -0.72
CA TYR A 138 0.32 2.07 -1.28
C TYR A 138 -0.68 2.63 -0.26
N GLN A 139 -1.31 1.76 0.55
CA GLN A 139 -2.23 2.17 1.61
C GLN A 139 -1.55 2.98 2.72
N GLU A 140 -0.28 2.68 3.00
CA GLU A 140 0.55 3.41 3.97
C GLU A 140 1.24 4.64 3.36
N GLU A 141 0.80 5.08 2.17
CA GLU A 141 1.32 6.25 1.44
C GLU A 141 2.81 6.13 1.06
N LEU A 142 3.34 4.90 0.96
CA LEU A 142 4.70 4.59 0.54
C LEU A 142 4.75 4.32 -0.97
N GLY A 143 4.63 5.38 -1.78
CA GLY A 143 4.51 5.29 -3.24
C GLY A 143 5.69 4.59 -3.90
N ALA A 144 6.91 4.96 -3.58
CA ALA A 144 8.11 4.31 -4.10
C ALA A 144 8.17 2.83 -3.68
N GLY A 145 7.86 2.53 -2.41
CA GLY A 145 7.80 1.18 -1.87
C GLY A 145 6.78 0.29 -2.60
N SER A 146 5.62 0.83 -2.93
CA SER A 146 4.58 0.10 -3.65
C SER A 146 5.03 -0.30 -5.07
N ILE A 147 5.69 0.61 -5.79
CA ILE A 147 6.21 0.35 -7.15
C ILE A 147 7.36 -0.66 -7.13
N ILE A 148 8.22 -0.67 -6.10
CA ILE A 148 9.28 -1.67 -5.95
C ILE A 148 8.73 -3.10 -5.95
N TYR A 149 7.61 -3.35 -5.27
CA TYR A 149 6.99 -4.67 -5.26
C TYR A 149 6.41 -5.04 -6.62
N LEU A 150 5.78 -4.11 -7.34
CA LEU A 150 5.31 -4.34 -8.71
C LEU A 150 6.48 -4.69 -9.65
N ARG A 151 7.59 -3.98 -9.54
CA ARG A 151 8.81 -4.30 -10.28
C ARG A 151 9.33 -5.70 -9.99
N LYS A 152 9.37 -6.11 -8.72
CA LYS A 152 9.79 -7.47 -8.34
C LYS A 152 8.93 -8.55 -8.98
N ILE A 153 7.63 -8.33 -9.08
CA ILE A 153 6.71 -9.23 -9.78
C ILE A 153 7.13 -9.33 -11.24
N TYR A 154 7.29 -8.18 -11.92
CA TYR A 154 7.62 -8.14 -13.34
C TYR A 154 8.97 -8.80 -13.64
N GLU A 155 10.00 -8.51 -12.86
CA GLU A 155 11.31 -9.14 -12.96
C GLU A 155 11.24 -10.65 -12.72
N SER A 156 10.50 -11.09 -11.70
CA SER A 156 10.36 -12.52 -11.37
C SER A 156 9.64 -13.29 -12.49
N ILE A 157 8.55 -12.76 -13.03
CA ILE A 157 7.83 -13.34 -14.17
C ILE A 157 8.78 -13.54 -15.36
N THR A 158 9.48 -12.46 -15.75
CA THR A 158 10.38 -12.48 -16.90
C THR A 158 11.50 -13.50 -16.72
N ILE A 159 12.15 -13.51 -15.57
CA ILE A 159 13.26 -14.45 -15.28
C ILE A 159 12.78 -15.90 -15.24
N LYS A 160 11.62 -16.19 -14.67
CA LYS A 160 11.06 -17.55 -14.65
C LYS A 160 10.67 -18.03 -16.03
N THR A 161 10.04 -17.18 -16.82
CA THR A 161 9.73 -17.49 -18.22
C THR A 161 11.00 -17.70 -19.04
N ALA A 162 12.04 -16.88 -18.85
CA ALA A 162 13.34 -17.07 -19.48
C ALA A 162 13.92 -18.46 -19.17
N LYS A 163 13.91 -18.85 -17.90
CA LYS A 163 14.41 -20.17 -17.47
C LYS A 163 13.62 -21.31 -18.09
N SER A 164 12.29 -21.23 -18.16
CA SER A 164 11.44 -22.25 -18.77
C SER A 164 11.67 -22.40 -20.28
N LEU A 165 12.13 -21.33 -20.93
CA LEU A 165 12.47 -21.29 -22.36
C LEU A 165 13.95 -21.59 -22.64
N ASN A 166 14.74 -21.97 -21.61
CA ASN A 166 16.19 -22.14 -21.71
C ASN A 166 16.93 -20.89 -22.24
N ILE A 167 16.42 -19.70 -21.94
CA ILE A 167 17.09 -18.43 -22.24
C ILE A 167 18.12 -18.17 -21.14
N ASN A 168 19.36 -17.90 -21.56
CA ASN A 168 20.44 -17.56 -20.64
C ASN A 168 20.18 -16.21 -19.98
N THR A 169 20.06 -16.21 -18.65
CA THR A 169 19.92 -14.98 -17.84
C THR A 169 21.27 -14.40 -17.41
N ASN A 170 22.35 -15.14 -17.59
CA ASN A 170 23.71 -14.74 -17.26
C ASN A 170 24.59 -14.65 -18.51
N LYS A 171 25.58 -13.74 -18.48
CA LYS A 171 26.65 -13.66 -19.47
C LYS A 171 27.66 -14.77 -19.23
N LEU A 172 28.53 -15.06 -20.23
CA LEU A 172 29.60 -16.06 -20.14
C LEU A 172 30.56 -15.82 -18.95
N ASN A 173 30.67 -14.58 -18.48
CA ASN A 173 31.50 -14.21 -17.32
C ASN A 173 30.77 -14.35 -15.97
N GLY A 174 29.60 -14.98 -15.92
CA GLY A 174 28.78 -15.18 -14.73
C GLY A 174 27.98 -13.97 -14.24
N LYS A 175 28.13 -12.78 -14.84
CA LYS A 175 27.33 -11.61 -14.51
C LYS A 175 25.94 -11.71 -15.13
N SER A 176 24.93 -11.17 -14.45
CA SER A 176 23.57 -11.07 -15.00
C SER A 176 23.54 -10.28 -16.29
N ARG A 177 22.73 -10.72 -17.24
CA ARG A 177 22.41 -9.93 -18.45
C ARG A 177 21.53 -8.74 -18.09
N PRO A 178 21.56 -7.64 -18.88
CA PRO A 178 20.61 -6.55 -18.71
C PRO A 178 19.18 -7.07 -18.80
N PHE A 179 18.32 -6.65 -17.86
CA PHE A 179 16.94 -7.11 -17.80
C PHE A 179 16.17 -6.86 -19.09
N LYS A 180 16.39 -5.71 -19.72
CA LYS A 180 15.77 -5.35 -20.99
C LYS A 180 16.03 -6.38 -22.09
N GLU A 181 17.26 -6.86 -22.24
CA GLU A 181 17.63 -7.89 -23.23
C GLU A 181 16.92 -9.22 -22.97
N ILE A 182 16.80 -9.61 -21.69
CA ILE A 182 16.08 -10.83 -21.31
C ILE A 182 14.58 -10.69 -21.60
N LEU A 183 14.01 -9.53 -21.27
CA LEU A 183 12.59 -9.25 -21.50
C LEU A 183 12.27 -9.29 -23.01
N GLU A 184 13.07 -8.65 -23.85
CA GLU A 184 12.92 -8.67 -25.30
C GLU A 184 12.95 -10.09 -25.87
N GLU A 185 13.90 -10.91 -25.43
CA GLU A 185 14.05 -12.28 -25.91
C GLU A 185 12.88 -13.17 -25.44
N VAL A 186 12.41 -12.99 -24.19
CA VAL A 186 11.25 -13.70 -23.65
C VAL A 186 9.99 -13.31 -24.39
N ASP A 187 9.76 -12.01 -24.58
CA ASP A 187 8.53 -11.52 -25.20
C ASP A 187 8.43 -11.90 -26.67
N CYS A 188 9.54 -11.90 -27.40
CA CYS A 188 9.58 -12.40 -28.78
C CYS A 188 9.17 -13.87 -28.91
N LYS A 189 9.47 -14.70 -27.88
CA LYS A 189 9.14 -16.15 -27.93
C LYS A 189 7.75 -16.46 -27.43
N VAL A 190 7.28 -15.77 -26.39
CA VAL A 190 6.06 -16.17 -25.64
C VAL A 190 5.06 -15.03 -25.49
N HIS A 191 5.42 -13.79 -25.84
CA HIS A 191 4.56 -12.60 -25.70
C HIS A 191 3.92 -12.52 -24.31
N ILE A 192 4.72 -12.40 -23.26
CA ILE A 192 4.20 -12.27 -21.89
C ILE A 192 3.44 -10.95 -21.69
N ILE A 193 3.78 -9.94 -22.49
CA ILE A 193 3.12 -8.64 -22.49
C ILE A 193 1.83 -8.76 -23.34
N PRO A 194 0.65 -8.38 -22.82
CA PRO A 194 -0.57 -8.34 -23.59
C PRO A 194 -0.42 -7.48 -24.85
N ASN A 195 -1.04 -7.91 -25.95
CA ASN A 195 -0.94 -7.20 -27.24
C ASN A 195 -1.44 -5.76 -27.16
N GLU A 196 -2.40 -5.48 -26.29
CA GLU A 196 -3.00 -4.17 -26.09
C GLU A 196 -1.99 -3.12 -25.60
N PHE A 197 -0.89 -3.55 -24.99
CA PHE A 197 0.18 -2.66 -24.54
C PHE A 197 1.60 -3.18 -24.86
N SER A 198 1.71 -4.09 -25.82
CA SER A 198 3.00 -4.70 -26.19
C SER A 198 4.04 -3.67 -26.65
N GLU A 199 3.63 -2.66 -27.41
CA GLU A 199 4.52 -1.56 -27.85
C GLU A 199 5.08 -0.76 -26.67
N ASN A 200 4.35 -0.70 -25.55
CA ASN A 200 4.69 0.05 -24.34
C ASN A 200 5.21 -0.83 -23.20
N GLY A 201 5.29 -2.16 -23.40
CA GLY A 201 5.74 -3.08 -22.34
C GLY A 201 7.15 -2.82 -21.85
N TYR A 202 8.03 -2.38 -22.73
CA TYR A 202 9.39 -1.96 -22.37
C TYR A 202 9.40 -0.63 -21.62
N GLN A 203 8.43 0.26 -21.89
CA GLN A 203 8.24 1.50 -21.14
C GLN A 203 7.80 1.21 -19.72
N LEU A 204 6.97 0.16 -19.51
CA LEU A 204 6.57 -0.28 -18.16
C LEU A 204 7.79 -0.57 -17.27
N PHE A 205 8.81 -1.25 -17.81
CA PHE A 205 10.04 -1.47 -17.05
C PHE A 205 10.77 -0.17 -16.73
N GLY A 206 10.79 0.77 -17.67
CA GLY A 206 11.35 2.11 -17.48
C GLY A 206 10.65 2.84 -16.32
N GLU A 207 9.33 2.89 -16.33
CA GLU A 207 8.51 3.51 -15.27
C GLU A 207 8.73 2.87 -13.90
N LEU A 208 8.74 1.53 -13.84
CA LEU A 208 9.02 0.78 -12.62
C LEU A 208 10.46 0.98 -12.11
N SER A 209 11.40 1.27 -13.02
CA SER A 209 12.81 1.49 -12.69
C SER A 209 13.07 2.90 -12.21
N GLU A 210 12.38 3.88 -12.77
CA GLU A 210 12.53 5.29 -12.40
C GLU A 210 12.25 5.51 -10.91
N ALA A 211 11.23 4.86 -10.37
CA ALA A 211 10.86 4.94 -8.97
C ALA A 211 11.96 4.47 -7.99
N ILE A 212 12.97 3.72 -8.47
CA ILE A 212 14.04 3.17 -7.64
C ILE A 212 15.34 3.97 -7.77
N HIS A 213 15.57 4.58 -8.93
CA HIS A 213 16.88 5.18 -9.29
C HIS A 213 16.93 6.70 -9.18
N ARG A 214 15.80 7.34 -8.93
CA ARG A 214 15.71 8.78 -8.71
C ARG A 214 15.17 9.08 -7.33
N ASP A 215 15.41 10.27 -6.82
CA ASP A 215 14.72 10.85 -5.67
C ASP A 215 13.23 11.10 -6.06
N THR A 216 12.52 9.99 -6.32
CA THR A 216 11.11 10.06 -6.70
C THR A 216 10.32 10.39 -5.45
N GLU A 217 9.64 11.53 -5.46
CA GLU A 217 8.73 11.89 -4.39
C GLU A 217 7.66 10.80 -4.22
N GLU A 218 7.33 10.47 -2.98
CA GLU A 218 6.29 9.47 -2.66
C GLU A 218 4.96 9.78 -3.36
N THR A 219 4.62 11.07 -3.51
CA THR A 219 3.42 11.54 -4.22
C THR A 219 3.37 11.09 -5.68
N VAL A 220 4.51 11.10 -6.38
CA VAL A 220 4.60 10.63 -7.78
C VAL A 220 4.40 9.12 -7.84
N GLY A 221 4.99 8.38 -6.90
CA GLY A 221 4.79 6.94 -6.78
C GLY A 221 3.32 6.59 -6.54
N LEU A 222 2.65 7.31 -5.67
CA LEU A 222 1.21 7.11 -5.38
C LEU A 222 0.33 7.37 -6.61
N LEU A 223 0.62 8.42 -7.39
CA LEU A 223 -0.13 8.73 -8.62
C LEU A 223 0.04 7.65 -9.70
N LYS A 224 1.25 7.06 -9.78
CA LYS A 224 1.58 6.03 -10.78
C LYS A 224 1.15 4.63 -10.37
N PHE A 225 0.85 4.37 -9.09
CA PHE A 225 0.61 3.02 -8.58
C PHE A 225 -0.57 2.32 -9.27
N GLU A 226 -1.75 2.92 -9.27
CA GLU A 226 -2.97 2.27 -9.80
C GLU A 226 -2.82 1.86 -11.28
N PRO A 227 -2.34 2.73 -12.22
CA PRO A 227 -2.13 2.31 -13.60
C PRO A 227 -1.06 1.23 -13.74
N LEU A 228 0.08 1.33 -13.00
CA LEU A 228 1.14 0.33 -13.06
C LEU A 228 0.69 -1.01 -12.47
N HIS A 229 -0.04 -1.01 -11.36
CA HIS A 229 -0.64 -2.20 -10.76
C HIS A 229 -1.56 -2.90 -11.76
N ARG A 230 -2.42 -2.15 -12.45
CA ARG A 230 -3.34 -2.69 -13.45
C ARG A 230 -2.61 -3.35 -14.62
N LEU A 231 -1.49 -2.77 -15.09
CA LEU A 231 -0.66 -3.37 -16.14
C LEU A 231 0.02 -4.66 -15.67
N ILE A 232 0.53 -4.71 -14.44
CA ILE A 232 1.11 -5.93 -13.86
C ILE A 232 0.06 -7.05 -13.72
N ILE A 233 -1.14 -6.72 -13.25
CA ILE A 233 -2.25 -7.68 -13.22
C ILE A 233 -2.55 -8.21 -14.62
N GLY A 234 -2.62 -7.35 -15.63
CA GLY A 234 -2.84 -7.77 -17.03
C GLY A 234 -1.77 -8.75 -17.54
N ILE A 235 -0.50 -8.58 -17.16
CA ILE A 235 0.58 -9.53 -17.48
C ILE A 235 0.35 -10.88 -16.78
N LEU A 236 0.02 -10.88 -15.49
CA LEU A 236 -0.25 -12.09 -14.73
C LEU A 236 -1.44 -12.88 -15.33
N GLU A 237 -2.51 -12.18 -15.68
CA GLU A 237 -3.70 -12.78 -16.32
C GLU A 237 -3.37 -13.34 -17.70
N ASN A 238 -2.58 -12.63 -18.52
CA ASN A 238 -2.15 -13.11 -19.83
C ASN A 238 -1.36 -14.42 -19.71
N ILE A 239 -0.45 -14.54 -18.77
CA ILE A 239 0.32 -15.75 -18.53
C ILE A 239 -0.58 -16.89 -18.07
N ARG A 240 -1.47 -16.65 -17.13
CA ARG A 240 -2.43 -17.64 -16.63
C ARG A 240 -3.33 -18.16 -17.75
N ASN A 241 -3.95 -17.28 -18.50
CA ASN A 241 -4.84 -17.64 -19.61
C ASN A 241 -4.11 -18.48 -20.66
N ARG A 242 -2.85 -18.19 -20.96
CA ARG A 242 -2.04 -19.00 -21.87
C ARG A 242 -1.76 -20.39 -21.34
N GLN A 243 -1.47 -20.52 -20.05
CA GLN A 243 -1.26 -21.83 -19.42
C GLN A 243 -2.56 -22.67 -19.49
N GLU A 244 -3.69 -22.08 -19.12
CA GLU A 244 -5.01 -22.73 -19.19
C GLU A 244 -5.36 -23.16 -20.62
N LEU A 245 -5.11 -22.32 -21.62
CA LEU A 245 -5.32 -22.65 -23.03
C LEU A 245 -4.40 -23.79 -23.51
N ASN A 246 -3.14 -23.78 -23.11
CA ASN A 246 -2.21 -24.84 -23.47
C ASN A 246 -2.58 -26.18 -22.81
N ASP A 247 -3.03 -26.16 -21.57
CA ASP A 247 -3.52 -27.34 -20.86
C ASP A 247 -4.79 -27.88 -21.54
N ALA A 248 -5.72 -27.01 -21.92
CA ALA A 248 -6.92 -27.42 -22.67
C ALA A 248 -6.56 -28.06 -24.02
N LYS A 249 -5.62 -27.47 -24.79
CA LYS A 249 -5.13 -28.06 -26.05
C LYS A 249 -4.48 -29.42 -25.83
N ARG A 250 -3.70 -29.56 -24.75
CA ARG A 250 -3.07 -30.85 -24.39
C ARG A 250 -4.12 -31.92 -24.07
N ILE A 251 -5.15 -31.59 -23.29
CA ILE A 251 -6.25 -32.49 -22.93
C ILE A 251 -7.03 -32.94 -24.19
N LEU A 252 -7.25 -32.01 -25.13
CA LEU A 252 -7.95 -32.27 -26.37
C LEU A 252 -7.08 -32.95 -27.44
N GLY A 253 -5.79 -33.18 -27.18
CA GLY A 253 -4.86 -33.76 -28.14
C GLY A 253 -4.58 -32.88 -29.36
N TRP A 254 -4.74 -31.56 -29.23
CA TRP A 254 -4.54 -30.60 -30.33
C TRP A 254 -3.08 -30.12 -30.48
N ASN A 255 -2.21 -30.50 -29.58
CA ASN A 255 -0.79 -30.23 -29.75
C ASN A 255 -0.28 -31.11 -30.91
N LYS A 256 -0.04 -30.50 -32.07
CA LYS A 256 0.78 -31.11 -33.10
C LYS A 256 2.24 -31.00 -32.66
N ASP A 257 2.93 -32.12 -32.53
CA ASP A 257 4.38 -32.22 -32.40
C ASP A 257 5.11 -31.39 -33.47
#